data_1d41b3b21edab75619cbf8f2a7cbe62a
#
_entry.id   1d41b3b21edab75619cbf8f2a7cbe62a
#
_cell.length_a   1.000
_cell.length_b   1.000
_cell.length_c   1.000
_cell.angle_alpha   90.00
_cell.angle_beta   90.00
_cell.angle_gamma   90.00
#
_symmetry.space_group_name_H-M   'P 1'
#
loop_
_entity.id
_entity.type
_entity.pdbx_description
1 polymer ?
#
loop_
_entity_poly.entity_id
_entity_poly.type
_entity_poly.pdbx_seq_one_letter_code
_entity_poly.pdbx_strand_id
1 'polypeptide(L)' 'MIELSKFFGDNNFRGATVYKDEDGYFATVKSFSGVYYTTRFDSEEDAEIYAEDWVNKDE' A
#
# COMPACT_ATOMS: atom_id res chain seq x y z
N MET A 1 -7.69 -3.25 13.38
CA MET A 1 -7.10 -3.02 12.04
C MET A 1 -7.69 -4.00 11.05
N ILE A 2 -8.18 -3.50 9.94
CA ILE A 2 -8.86 -4.30 8.93
C ILE A 2 -8.10 -4.20 7.62
N GLU A 3 -7.76 -5.35 7.04
CA GLU A 3 -7.14 -5.40 5.73
C GLU A 3 -8.23 -5.21 4.67
N LEU A 4 -8.04 -4.24 3.78
CA LEU A 4 -9.03 -3.90 2.75
C LEU A 4 -8.65 -4.42 1.37
N SER A 5 -7.40 -4.23 0.96
CA SER A 5 -6.97 -4.57 -0.39
C SER A 5 -5.50 -4.95 -0.39
N LYS A 6 -5.13 -5.80 -1.35
CA LYS A 6 -3.73 -6.16 -1.58
C LYS A 6 -3.41 -5.93 -3.05
N PHE A 7 -2.19 -5.46 -3.28
CA PHE A 7 -1.67 -5.20 -4.62
C PHE A 7 -0.30 -5.83 -4.76
N PHE A 8 -0.01 -6.34 -5.94
CA PHE A 8 1.28 -6.97 -6.21
C PHE A 8 1.83 -6.47 -7.54
N GLY A 9 3.12 -6.20 -7.58
CA GLY A 9 3.79 -5.84 -8.82
C GLY A 9 4.14 -7.09 -9.62
N ASP A 10 4.19 -6.95 -10.93
CA ASP A 10 4.42 -8.09 -11.81
C ASP A 10 5.86 -8.58 -11.82
N ASN A 11 6.82 -7.67 -11.89
CA ASN A 11 8.22 -8.06 -12.08
C ASN A 11 9.20 -7.35 -11.15
N ASN A 12 8.70 -6.70 -10.10
CA ASN A 12 9.56 -5.88 -9.26
C ASN A 12 9.57 -6.30 -7.79
N PHE A 13 8.97 -7.41 -7.46
CA PHE A 13 8.88 -7.92 -6.09
C PHE A 13 8.25 -6.95 -5.11
N ARG A 14 7.43 -6.02 -5.62
CA ARG A 14 6.76 -5.04 -4.78
C ARG A 14 5.38 -5.52 -4.39
N GLY A 15 4.97 -5.14 -3.20
CA GLY A 15 3.63 -5.44 -2.74
C GLY A 15 3.13 -4.29 -1.88
N ALA A 16 1.82 -4.15 -1.79
CA ALA A 16 1.21 -3.16 -0.93
C ALA A 16 -0.10 -3.72 -0.39
N THR A 17 -0.42 -3.36 0.85
CA THR A 17 -1.67 -3.77 1.47
C THR A 17 -2.29 -2.54 2.10
N VAL A 18 -3.57 -2.32 1.84
CA VAL A 18 -4.31 -1.20 2.38
C VAL A 18 -5.07 -1.66 3.60
N TYR A 19 -4.97 -0.88 4.68
CA TYR A 19 -5.63 -1.17 5.95
C TYR A 19 -6.47 0.00 6.40
N LYS A 20 -7.45 -0.32 7.23
CA LYS A 20 -8.23 0.68 7.95
C LYS A 20 -8.08 0.44 9.45
N ASP A 21 -7.90 1.51 10.23
CA ASP A 21 -7.90 1.44 11.68
C ASP A 21 -8.75 2.58 12.24
N GLU A 22 -8.64 2.83 13.55
CA GLU A 22 -9.45 3.85 14.21
C GLU A 22 -9.15 5.26 13.73
N ASP A 23 -7.94 5.49 13.23
CA ASP A 23 -7.49 6.83 12.85
C ASP A 23 -7.58 7.09 11.35
N GLY A 24 -8.05 6.12 10.57
CA GLY A 24 -8.21 6.29 9.14
C GLY A 24 -7.62 5.16 8.33
N TYR A 25 -7.06 5.49 7.20
CA TYR A 25 -6.52 4.51 6.25
C TYR A 25 -5.02 4.65 6.13
N PHE A 26 -4.35 3.54 5.96
CA PHE A 26 -2.92 3.56 5.66
C PHE A 26 -2.57 2.33 4.83
N ALA A 27 -1.34 2.29 4.33
CA ALA A 27 -0.88 1.13 3.59
C ALA A 27 0.48 0.68 4.13
N THR A 28 0.73 -0.61 4.05
CA THR A 28 2.08 -1.12 4.17
C THR A 28 2.55 -1.44 2.76
N VAL A 29 3.77 -1.04 2.46
CA VAL A 29 4.37 -1.30 1.16
C VAL A 29 5.66 -2.05 1.38
N LYS A 30 5.96 -2.99 0.51
CA LYS A 30 7.19 -3.74 0.61
C LYS A 30 7.88 -3.83 -0.73
N SER A 31 9.19 -3.90 -0.66
CA SER A 31 10.03 -4.08 -1.82
C SER A 31 11.11 -5.09 -1.47
N PHE A 32 12.03 -5.29 -2.39
CA PHE A 32 13.16 -6.16 -2.17
C PHE A 32 13.98 -5.75 -0.93
N SER A 33 13.99 -4.46 -0.60
CA SER A 33 14.81 -3.94 0.48
C SER A 33 14.10 -3.85 1.84
N GLY A 34 12.81 -4.16 1.92
CA GLY A 34 12.13 -4.15 3.21
C GLY A 34 10.66 -3.76 3.13
N VAL A 35 10.08 -3.57 4.31
CA VAL A 35 8.67 -3.22 4.47
C VAL A 35 8.59 -1.82 5.08
N TYR A 36 7.72 -1.00 4.53
CA TYR A 36 7.54 0.38 4.98
C TYR A 36 6.07 0.66 5.25
N TYR A 37 5.81 1.58 6.16
CA TYR A 37 4.46 2.06 6.43
C TYR A 37 4.28 3.43 5.80
N THR A 38 3.10 3.68 5.24
CA THR A 38 2.80 4.99 4.68
C THR A 38 2.24 5.91 5.75
N THR A 39 2.10 7.19 5.40
CA THR A 39 1.32 8.11 6.20
C THR A 39 -0.15 7.76 6.06
N ARG A 40 -0.99 8.35 6.91
CA ARG A 40 -2.41 8.08 6.85
C ARG A 40 -3.07 8.86 5.72
N PHE A 41 -4.10 8.25 5.18
CA PHE A 41 -4.89 8.83 4.10
C PHE A 41 -6.29 9.13 4.61
N ASP A 42 -6.96 10.07 3.95
CA ASP A 42 -8.30 10.47 4.34
C ASP A 42 -9.37 9.51 3.84
N SER A 43 -9.08 8.74 2.80
CA SER A 43 -10.06 7.81 2.23
C SER A 43 -9.38 6.54 1.75
N GLU A 44 -10.20 5.50 1.60
CA GLU A 44 -9.73 4.24 1.05
C GLU A 44 -9.23 4.41 -0.36
N GLU A 45 -9.91 5.24 -1.15
CA GLU A 45 -9.52 5.49 -2.53
C GLU A 45 -8.11 6.06 -2.61
N ASP A 46 -7.80 7.03 -1.76
CA ASP A 46 -6.46 7.63 -1.75
C ASP A 46 -5.40 6.59 -1.40
N ALA A 47 -5.68 5.75 -0.42
CA ALA A 47 -4.75 4.70 -0.04
C ALA A 47 -4.56 3.69 -1.15
N GLU A 48 -5.63 3.33 -1.85
CA GLU A 48 -5.56 2.38 -2.96
C GLU A 48 -4.80 2.95 -4.14
N ILE A 49 -4.99 4.22 -4.44
CA ILE A 49 -4.24 4.88 -5.51
C ILE A 49 -2.75 4.83 -5.21
N TYR A 50 -2.40 5.16 -3.98
CA TYR A 50 -1.00 5.10 -3.55
C TYR A 50 -0.43 3.69 -3.70
N ALA A 51 -1.18 2.70 -3.21
CA ALA A 51 -0.72 1.31 -3.24
C ALA A 51 -0.54 0.81 -4.67
N GLU A 52 -1.49 1.11 -5.54
CA GLU A 52 -1.41 0.71 -6.93
C GLU A 52 -0.22 1.37 -7.63
N ASP A 53 -0.01 2.65 -7.38
CA ASP A 53 1.12 3.36 -7.96
C ASP A 53 2.44 2.78 -7.47
N TRP A 54 2.52 2.43 -6.21
CA TRP A 54 3.73 1.84 -5.63
C TRP A 54 4.11 0.53 -6.34
N VAL A 55 3.16 -0.38 -6.51
CA VAL A 55 3.48 -1.69 -7.09
C VAL A 55 3.74 -1.62 -8.59
N ASN A 56 3.29 -0.56 -9.23
CA ASN A 56 3.50 -0.36 -10.67
C ASN A 56 4.69 0.54 -10.96
N LYS A 57 5.39 1.00 -9.94
CA LYS A 57 6.58 1.82 -10.17
C LYS A 57 7.64 1.04 -10.91
N ASP A 58 8.20 1.70 -11.88
CA ASP A 58 9.23 1.12 -12.72
C ASP A 58 10.58 1.69 -12.29
N GLU A 59 11.47 0.82 -11.92
CA GLU A 59 12.82 1.25 -11.51
C GLU A 59 13.87 0.68 -12.38
#